data_f7fec0b659e6688120c650ac0dac5596
#
_entry.id   f7fec0b659e6688120c650ac0dac5596
#
_cell.length_a   1.000
_cell.length_b   1.000
_cell.length_c   1.000
_cell.angle_alpha   90.00
_cell.angle_beta   90.00
_cell.angle_gamma   90.00
#
_symmetry.space_group_name_H-M   'P 1'
#
loop_
_entity.id
_entity.type
_entity.pdbx_description
1 polymer ?
#
loop_
_entity_poly.entity_id
_entity_poly.type
_entity_poly.pdbx_seq_one_letter_code
_entity_poly.pdbx_strand_id
1 'polypeptide(L)'
;MSVALSLPSAEGGLRRYLTEIRKYPLLGKDEEYMLAKRWREHEDPEAAHRLVTSHLRLSAKIALSYRGYGLPLGEVISEGNLGLMHAVKKFDPDKGFRLATYAIWWIRAAIQEYILRSWSLVKLGTSAVQKKLFFNLRRAKARISALSDGDLRPEQARAIARRLGVHEEEVVTMDRRRASRDASLNTPLAADAEQEWLDVLEDEGAIDPEAAVADAEERALRMDLLAQAMQTLNERERRIFTARRLQDPPALLEELARDFGVSRERVRQIEVRAFEKVQAFVTEGEKRKLREKRRRRAAEVLAAPRPVIGSTAWAAA
;
A
#
# COMPACT_ATOMS: atom_id res chain seq x y z
N MET A 1 35.90 16.43 -32.02
CA MET A 1 34.93 15.44 -32.57
C MET A 1 34.43 14.57 -31.41
N SER A 2 33.24 14.86 -30.95
CA SER A 2 32.61 14.11 -29.86
C SER A 2 31.99 12.83 -30.44
N VAL A 3 32.59 11.68 -30.14
CA VAL A 3 32.02 10.38 -30.49
C VAL A 3 30.83 10.16 -29.55
N ALA A 4 29.63 10.44 -30.04
CA ALA A 4 28.42 10.03 -29.38
C ALA A 4 28.40 8.50 -29.33
N LEU A 5 28.72 7.94 -28.17
CA LEU A 5 28.45 6.54 -27.86
C LEU A 5 26.94 6.34 -27.89
N SER A 6 26.42 5.90 -29.04
CA SER A 6 25.04 5.45 -29.13
C SER A 6 24.87 4.25 -28.19
N LEU A 7 24.23 4.46 -27.06
CA LEU A 7 23.81 3.37 -26.15
C LEU A 7 22.99 2.38 -26.99
N PRO A 8 23.39 1.08 -27.07
CA PRO A 8 22.60 0.11 -27.79
C PRO A 8 21.19 0.10 -27.22
N SER A 9 20.16 0.27 -28.08
CA SER A 9 18.77 0.15 -27.66
C SER A 9 18.58 -1.19 -26.93
N ALA A 10 17.75 -1.24 -25.90
CA ALA A 10 17.50 -2.44 -25.11
C ALA A 10 17.13 -3.66 -26.01
N GLU A 11 16.48 -3.42 -27.13
CA GLU A 11 16.18 -4.44 -28.15
C GLU A 11 17.42 -4.92 -28.91
N GLY A 12 18.37 -4.05 -29.18
CA GLY A 12 19.66 -4.42 -29.84
C GLY A 12 20.49 -5.33 -28.94
N GLY A 13 20.56 -5.06 -27.66
CA GLY A 13 21.22 -5.87 -26.64
C GLY A 13 20.63 -7.28 -26.54
N LEU A 14 19.30 -7.37 -26.50
CA LEU A 14 18.59 -8.65 -26.43
C LEU A 14 18.82 -9.52 -27.68
N ARG A 15 18.75 -8.93 -28.87
CA ARG A 15 19.03 -9.65 -30.14
C ARG A 15 20.44 -10.19 -30.16
N ARG A 16 21.43 -9.39 -29.76
CA ARG A 16 22.82 -9.81 -29.67
C ARG A 16 22.98 -10.98 -28.70
N TYR A 17 22.40 -10.88 -27.52
CA TYR A 17 22.39 -11.95 -26.52
C TYR A 17 21.81 -13.26 -27.09
N LEU A 18 20.59 -13.19 -27.69
CA LEU A 18 19.94 -14.37 -28.27
C LEU A 18 20.73 -15.01 -29.40
N THR A 19 21.53 -14.23 -30.16
CA THR A 19 22.44 -14.74 -31.18
C THR A 19 23.65 -15.42 -30.56
N GLU A 20 24.19 -14.84 -29.49
CA GLU A 20 25.37 -15.36 -28.79
C GLU A 20 25.10 -16.70 -28.11
N ILE A 21 23.98 -16.84 -27.41
CA ILE A 21 23.61 -18.09 -26.72
C ILE A 21 23.40 -19.27 -27.68
N ARG A 22 23.12 -19.00 -28.97
CA ARG A 22 22.98 -20.05 -29.98
C ARG A 22 24.29 -20.70 -30.37
N LYS A 23 25.43 -20.04 -30.18
CA LYS A 23 26.76 -20.54 -30.51
C LYS A 23 27.22 -21.67 -29.58
N TYR A 24 26.70 -21.72 -28.35
CA TYR A 24 27.06 -22.76 -27.40
C TYR A 24 26.44 -24.10 -27.78
N PRO A 25 27.24 -25.17 -27.85
CA PRO A 25 26.76 -26.50 -28.19
C PRO A 25 25.91 -27.09 -27.07
N LEU A 26 24.96 -27.96 -27.44
CA LEU A 26 24.21 -28.75 -26.46
C LEU A 26 25.09 -29.91 -26.00
N LEU A 27 25.11 -30.16 -24.69
CA LEU A 27 25.90 -31.25 -24.08
C LEU A 27 25.22 -32.60 -24.29
N GLY A 28 26.04 -33.61 -24.62
CA GLY A 28 25.63 -35.01 -24.54
C GLY A 28 25.36 -35.46 -23.08
N LYS A 29 24.69 -36.61 -22.91
CA LYS A 29 24.37 -37.13 -21.58
C LYS A 29 25.62 -37.41 -20.75
N ASP A 30 26.63 -38.02 -21.37
CA ASP A 30 27.84 -38.42 -20.66
C ASP A 30 28.75 -37.21 -20.38
N GLU A 31 28.82 -36.23 -21.27
CA GLU A 31 29.52 -34.95 -21.01
C GLU A 31 28.87 -34.17 -19.88
N GLU A 32 27.53 -34.08 -19.87
CA GLU A 32 26.78 -33.42 -18.81
C GLU A 32 27.05 -34.09 -17.45
N TYR A 33 27.04 -35.42 -17.40
CA TYR A 33 27.36 -36.18 -16.19
C TYR A 33 28.77 -35.89 -15.68
N MET A 34 29.76 -35.98 -16.57
CA MET A 34 31.17 -35.73 -16.24
C MET A 34 31.42 -34.33 -15.74
N LEU A 35 30.83 -33.32 -16.40
CA LEU A 35 30.94 -31.92 -15.99
C LEU A 35 30.22 -31.67 -14.64
N ALA A 36 29.03 -32.25 -14.43
CA ALA A 36 28.29 -32.11 -13.18
C ALA A 36 29.03 -32.77 -12.00
N LYS A 37 29.67 -33.94 -12.25
CA LYS A 37 30.46 -34.62 -11.24
C LYS A 37 31.73 -33.83 -10.91
N ARG A 38 32.44 -33.30 -11.92
CA ARG A 38 33.59 -32.44 -11.72
C ARG A 38 33.26 -31.16 -10.93
N TRP A 39 32.11 -30.53 -11.22
CA TRP A 39 31.64 -29.40 -10.44
C TRP A 39 31.35 -29.78 -8.98
N ARG A 40 30.69 -30.91 -8.73
CA ARG A 40 30.31 -31.35 -7.40
C ARG A 40 31.47 -31.77 -6.52
N GLU A 41 32.47 -32.48 -7.10
CA GLU A 41 33.61 -33.04 -6.36
C GLU A 41 34.75 -32.02 -6.20
N HIS A 42 34.97 -31.18 -7.21
CA HIS A 42 36.14 -30.29 -7.28
C HIS A 42 35.78 -28.81 -7.31
N GLU A 43 34.48 -28.46 -7.30
CA GLU A 43 33.97 -27.07 -7.41
C GLU A 43 34.60 -26.32 -8.62
N ASP A 44 34.87 -27.02 -9.72
CA ASP A 44 35.53 -26.47 -10.90
C ASP A 44 34.64 -25.45 -11.63
N PRO A 45 35.02 -24.15 -11.63
CA PRO A 45 34.20 -23.09 -12.21
C PRO A 45 34.04 -23.23 -13.74
N GLU A 46 35.01 -23.85 -14.44
CA GLU A 46 34.89 -24.08 -15.87
C GLU A 46 33.81 -25.12 -16.19
N ALA A 47 33.75 -26.19 -15.42
CA ALA A 47 32.67 -27.18 -15.54
C ALA A 47 31.30 -26.56 -15.32
N ALA A 48 31.14 -25.75 -14.28
CA ALA A 48 29.92 -25.02 -14.02
C ALA A 48 29.57 -24.03 -15.15
N HIS A 49 30.55 -23.29 -15.66
CA HIS A 49 30.37 -22.36 -16.79
C HIS A 49 29.87 -23.08 -18.04
N ARG A 50 30.46 -24.21 -18.40
CA ARG A 50 30.00 -25.03 -19.53
C ARG A 50 28.62 -25.59 -19.36
N LEU A 51 28.24 -26.04 -18.14
CA LEU A 51 26.88 -26.47 -17.82
C LEU A 51 25.87 -25.34 -17.97
N VAL A 52 26.16 -24.14 -17.45
CA VAL A 52 25.26 -22.98 -17.54
C VAL A 52 25.12 -22.54 -19.00
N THR A 53 26.23 -22.31 -19.71
CA THR A 53 26.21 -21.75 -21.07
C THR A 53 25.48 -22.64 -22.07
N SER A 54 25.60 -23.96 -21.95
CA SER A 54 24.88 -24.93 -22.80
C SER A 54 23.36 -24.90 -22.58
N HIS A 55 22.90 -24.45 -21.41
CA HIS A 55 21.47 -24.40 -21.04
C HIS A 55 20.86 -23.01 -21.11
N LEU A 56 21.59 -21.93 -21.46
CA LEU A 56 21.04 -20.57 -21.58
C LEU A 56 19.86 -20.49 -22.56
N ARG A 57 19.92 -21.29 -23.65
CA ARG A 57 18.81 -21.40 -24.63
C ARG A 57 17.53 -21.91 -24.00
N LEU A 58 17.63 -22.83 -23.04
CA LEU A 58 16.47 -23.34 -22.29
C LEU A 58 15.88 -22.25 -21.42
N SER A 59 16.72 -21.50 -20.68
CA SER A 59 16.29 -20.37 -19.88
C SER A 59 15.55 -19.32 -20.71
N ALA A 60 16.15 -18.89 -21.84
CA ALA A 60 15.52 -17.94 -22.75
C ALA A 60 14.19 -18.45 -23.32
N LYS A 61 14.08 -19.73 -23.68
CA LYS A 61 12.83 -20.34 -24.16
C LYS A 61 11.74 -20.31 -23.11
N ILE A 62 12.07 -20.58 -21.85
CA ILE A 62 11.11 -20.52 -20.74
C ILE A 62 10.69 -19.07 -20.48
N ALA A 63 11.64 -18.12 -20.44
CA ALA A 63 11.37 -16.70 -20.23
C ALA A 63 10.43 -16.13 -21.30
N LEU A 64 10.56 -16.51 -22.56
CA LEU A 64 9.66 -16.12 -23.64
C LEU A 64 8.20 -16.50 -23.39
N SER A 65 7.93 -17.59 -22.66
CA SER A 65 6.56 -17.97 -22.31
C SER A 65 5.87 -17.02 -21.30
N TYR A 66 6.68 -16.16 -20.64
CA TYR A 66 6.21 -15.15 -19.67
C TYR A 66 6.16 -13.72 -20.26
N ARG A 67 6.38 -13.56 -21.57
CA ARG A 67 6.33 -12.25 -22.25
C ARG A 67 5.02 -11.47 -22.01
N GLY A 68 3.90 -12.18 -21.83
CA GLY A 68 2.58 -11.57 -21.63
C GLY A 68 2.36 -10.86 -20.30
N TYR A 69 3.32 -10.90 -19.37
CA TYR A 69 3.25 -10.17 -18.10
C TYR A 69 3.75 -8.72 -18.19
N GLY A 70 4.31 -8.32 -19.35
CA GLY A 70 4.67 -6.94 -19.67
C GLY A 70 5.89 -6.39 -18.92
N LEU A 71 6.71 -7.27 -18.37
CA LEU A 71 8.03 -6.93 -17.86
C LEU A 71 9.07 -6.96 -18.98
N PRO A 72 10.19 -6.22 -18.88
CA PRO A 72 11.28 -6.26 -19.84
C PRO A 72 11.80 -7.68 -19.99
N LEU A 73 11.79 -8.20 -21.22
CA LEU A 73 12.16 -9.60 -21.47
C LEU A 73 13.61 -9.91 -21.09
N GLY A 74 14.51 -8.92 -21.22
CA GLY A 74 15.91 -9.06 -20.80
C GLY A 74 16.02 -9.39 -19.32
N GLU A 75 15.27 -8.69 -18.47
CA GLU A 75 15.24 -8.92 -17.03
C GLU A 75 14.68 -10.30 -16.68
N VAL A 76 13.59 -10.69 -17.34
CA VAL A 76 12.99 -12.03 -17.14
C VAL A 76 13.97 -13.14 -17.51
N ILE A 77 14.78 -12.95 -18.58
CA ILE A 77 15.81 -13.91 -18.96
C ILE A 77 16.94 -13.92 -17.93
N SER A 78 17.37 -12.77 -17.43
CA SER A 78 18.42 -12.66 -16.42
C SER A 78 18.04 -13.40 -15.14
N GLU A 79 16.82 -13.21 -14.66
CA GLU A 79 16.29 -13.96 -13.50
C GLU A 79 16.17 -15.47 -13.79
N GLY A 80 15.78 -15.82 -15.01
CA GLY A 80 15.80 -17.22 -15.44
C GLY A 80 17.22 -17.84 -15.42
N ASN A 81 18.23 -17.06 -15.80
CA ASN A 81 19.62 -17.51 -15.73
C ASN A 81 20.11 -17.65 -14.28
N LEU A 82 19.69 -16.79 -13.35
CA LEU A 82 19.95 -16.97 -11.92
C LEU A 82 19.32 -18.28 -11.41
N GLY A 83 18.08 -18.56 -11.82
CA GLY A 83 17.44 -19.84 -11.53
C GLY A 83 18.23 -21.05 -12.10
N LEU A 84 18.74 -20.94 -13.31
CA LEU A 84 19.59 -21.96 -13.92
C LEU A 84 20.89 -22.16 -13.12
N MET A 85 21.56 -21.10 -12.70
CA MET A 85 22.78 -21.17 -11.87
C MET A 85 22.48 -21.86 -10.52
N HIS A 86 21.36 -21.56 -9.89
CA HIS A 86 20.92 -22.27 -8.69
C HIS A 86 20.67 -23.75 -8.95
N ALA A 87 20.10 -24.09 -10.09
CA ALA A 87 19.92 -25.49 -10.49
C ALA A 87 21.26 -26.21 -10.63
N VAL A 88 22.24 -25.64 -11.34
CA VAL A 88 23.58 -26.22 -11.50
C VAL A 88 24.25 -26.44 -10.15
N LYS A 89 24.16 -25.48 -9.24
CA LYS A 89 24.76 -25.57 -7.90
C LYS A 89 24.18 -26.74 -7.07
N LYS A 90 22.90 -27.06 -7.25
CA LYS A 90 22.19 -28.09 -6.45
C LYS A 90 21.95 -29.39 -7.20
N PHE A 91 22.44 -29.49 -8.44
CA PHE A 91 22.20 -30.65 -9.28
C PHE A 91 23.01 -31.86 -8.79
N ASP A 92 22.34 -33.00 -8.75
CA ASP A 92 22.91 -34.29 -8.40
C ASP A 92 22.88 -35.21 -9.62
N PRO A 93 24.05 -35.46 -10.29
CA PRO A 93 24.10 -36.29 -11.48
C PRO A 93 23.84 -37.78 -11.21
N ASP A 94 24.10 -38.25 -9.98
CA ASP A 94 23.97 -39.67 -9.60
C ASP A 94 22.51 -40.13 -9.57
N LYS A 95 21.55 -39.17 -9.53
CA LYS A 95 20.11 -39.48 -9.60
C LYS A 95 19.62 -39.91 -11.00
N GLY A 96 20.48 -39.88 -12.02
CA GLY A 96 20.19 -40.37 -13.37
C GLY A 96 19.28 -39.46 -14.22
N PHE A 97 18.86 -38.28 -13.72
CA PHE A 97 18.07 -37.32 -14.49
C PHE A 97 18.96 -36.30 -15.22
N ARG A 98 18.44 -35.75 -16.33
CA ARG A 98 19.09 -34.67 -17.07
C ARG A 98 19.00 -33.35 -16.30
N LEU A 99 20.09 -32.55 -16.36
CA LEU A 99 20.11 -31.19 -15.79
C LEU A 99 18.96 -30.33 -16.32
N ALA A 100 18.64 -30.43 -17.60
CA ALA A 100 17.54 -29.71 -18.20
C ALA A 100 16.19 -29.94 -17.47
N THR A 101 15.89 -31.20 -17.10
CA THR A 101 14.65 -31.55 -16.39
C THR A 101 14.59 -30.93 -15.01
N TYR A 102 15.70 -30.91 -14.28
CA TYR A 102 15.82 -30.30 -12.97
C TYR A 102 15.81 -28.77 -13.04
N ALA A 103 16.54 -28.19 -13.99
CA ALA A 103 16.69 -26.76 -14.16
C ALA A 103 15.37 -26.06 -14.53
N ILE A 104 14.46 -26.71 -15.28
CA ILE A 104 13.15 -26.13 -15.62
C ILE A 104 12.38 -25.67 -14.38
N TRP A 105 12.44 -26.41 -13.29
CA TRP A 105 11.75 -26.05 -12.03
C TRP A 105 12.35 -24.80 -11.40
N TRP A 106 13.68 -24.71 -11.33
CA TRP A 106 14.38 -23.57 -10.77
C TRP A 106 14.23 -22.31 -11.62
N ILE A 107 14.37 -22.44 -12.95
CA ILE A 107 14.16 -21.32 -13.88
C ILE A 107 12.75 -20.76 -13.75
N ARG A 108 11.73 -21.64 -13.73
CA ARG A 108 10.35 -21.20 -13.56
C ARG A 108 10.12 -20.54 -12.21
N ALA A 109 10.65 -21.09 -11.14
CA ALA A 109 10.49 -20.53 -9.80
C ALA A 109 11.11 -19.13 -9.72
N ALA A 110 12.34 -18.93 -10.22
CA ALA A 110 13.00 -17.63 -10.23
C ALA A 110 12.23 -16.60 -11.06
N ILE A 111 11.80 -16.96 -12.28
CA ILE A 111 11.01 -16.07 -13.14
C ILE A 111 9.67 -15.70 -12.47
N GLN A 112 8.96 -16.66 -11.90
CA GLN A 112 7.68 -16.41 -11.24
C GLN A 112 7.83 -15.53 -10.00
N GLU A 113 8.88 -15.73 -9.22
CA GLU A 113 9.18 -14.89 -8.06
C GLU A 113 9.49 -13.45 -8.49
N TYR A 114 10.32 -13.28 -9.52
CA TYR A 114 10.61 -11.97 -10.11
C TYR A 114 9.34 -11.26 -10.60
N ILE A 115 8.48 -11.96 -11.34
CA ILE A 115 7.22 -11.39 -11.84
C ILE A 115 6.35 -10.92 -10.69
N LEU A 116 6.16 -11.71 -9.65
CA LEU A 116 5.33 -11.34 -8.48
C LEU A 116 5.89 -10.14 -7.72
N ARG A 117 7.22 -9.95 -7.73
CA ARG A 117 7.89 -8.83 -7.07
C ARG A 117 7.84 -7.55 -7.88
N SER A 118 7.96 -7.66 -9.21
CA SER A 118 8.19 -6.51 -10.10
C SER A 118 6.96 -6.10 -10.92
N TRP A 119 5.84 -6.84 -10.83
CA TRP A 119 4.66 -6.58 -11.63
C TRP A 119 3.89 -5.34 -11.16
N SER A 120 3.85 -5.05 -9.86
CA SER A 120 3.19 -3.91 -9.24
C SER A 120 3.98 -3.43 -8.02
N LEU A 121 3.90 -2.14 -7.71
CA LEU A 121 4.45 -1.53 -6.50
C LEU A 121 3.80 -2.12 -5.24
N VAL A 122 2.51 -2.43 -5.32
CA VAL A 122 1.80 -3.12 -4.24
C VAL A 122 2.04 -4.62 -4.35
N LYS A 123 2.67 -5.20 -3.34
CA LYS A 123 3.04 -6.62 -3.33
C LYS A 123 1.83 -7.54 -3.53
N LEU A 124 1.87 -8.31 -4.61
CA LEU A 124 0.87 -9.33 -4.95
C LEU A 124 1.40 -10.74 -4.64
N GLY A 125 0.48 -11.68 -4.42
CA GLY A 125 0.85 -13.09 -4.29
C GLY A 125 1.53 -13.45 -2.99
N THR A 126 1.10 -12.90 -1.86
CA THR A 126 1.61 -13.23 -0.53
C THR A 126 1.24 -14.65 -0.10
N SER A 127 0.05 -15.14 -0.48
CA SER A 127 -0.41 -16.51 -0.21
C SER A 127 -0.22 -17.46 -1.39
N ALA A 128 -0.17 -18.76 -1.13
CA ALA A 128 -0.10 -19.79 -2.16
C ALA A 128 -1.30 -19.74 -3.12
N VAL A 129 -2.48 -19.40 -2.61
CA VAL A 129 -3.72 -19.24 -3.37
C VAL A 129 -3.60 -18.05 -4.33
N GLN A 130 -3.12 -16.91 -3.87
CA GLN A 130 -2.91 -15.73 -4.70
C GLN A 130 -1.88 -15.97 -5.81
N LYS A 131 -0.78 -16.67 -5.51
CA LYS A 131 0.21 -17.08 -6.54
C LYS A 131 -0.44 -17.96 -7.60
N LYS A 132 -1.22 -18.96 -7.16
CA LYS A 132 -1.94 -19.88 -8.06
C LYS A 132 -2.91 -19.11 -8.95
N LEU A 133 -3.69 -18.20 -8.40
CA LEU A 133 -4.62 -17.34 -9.13
C LEU A 133 -3.89 -16.44 -10.11
N PHE A 134 -2.85 -15.73 -9.69
CA PHE A 134 -2.12 -14.80 -10.53
C PHE A 134 -1.63 -15.43 -11.84
N PHE A 135 -1.09 -16.66 -11.81
CA PHE A 135 -0.58 -17.31 -13.01
C PHE A 135 -1.63 -18.08 -13.81
N ASN A 136 -2.70 -18.55 -13.19
CA ASN A 136 -3.69 -19.41 -13.85
C ASN A 136 -4.98 -18.70 -14.25
N LEU A 137 -5.29 -17.51 -13.68
CA LEU A 137 -6.56 -16.83 -13.91
C LEU A 137 -6.81 -16.53 -15.40
N ARG A 138 -5.82 -15.99 -16.12
CA ARG A 138 -5.94 -15.70 -17.56
C ARG A 138 -6.26 -16.95 -18.39
N ARG A 139 -5.59 -18.07 -18.10
CA ARG A 139 -5.87 -19.35 -18.77
C ARG A 139 -7.24 -19.89 -18.42
N ALA A 140 -7.67 -19.71 -17.18
CA ALA A 140 -9.00 -20.12 -16.73
C ALA A 140 -10.09 -19.28 -17.40
N LYS A 141 -9.93 -17.96 -17.49
CA LYS A 141 -10.82 -17.06 -18.23
C LYS A 141 -10.92 -17.43 -19.71
N ALA A 142 -9.80 -17.64 -20.37
CA ALA A 142 -9.76 -18.03 -21.79
C ALA A 142 -10.55 -19.34 -22.09
N ARG A 143 -10.52 -20.29 -21.16
CA ARG A 143 -11.25 -21.57 -21.31
C ARG A 143 -12.74 -21.46 -21.06
N ILE A 144 -13.21 -20.44 -20.36
CA ILE A 144 -14.65 -20.22 -20.07
C ILE A 144 -15.22 -19.18 -21.04
N SER A 145 -14.43 -18.73 -22.03
CA SER A 145 -14.78 -17.64 -22.95
C SER A 145 -15.15 -16.32 -22.24
N ALA A 146 -14.61 -16.12 -21.04
CA ALA A 146 -14.81 -14.90 -20.22
C ALA A 146 -13.71 -13.88 -20.48
N LEU A 147 -13.36 -13.63 -21.76
CA LEU A 147 -12.30 -12.70 -22.16
C LEU A 147 -12.84 -11.29 -22.45
N SER A 148 -14.14 -11.04 -22.24
CA SER A 148 -14.70 -9.69 -22.40
C SER A 148 -14.15 -8.74 -21.34
N ASP A 149 -13.85 -7.50 -21.75
CA ASP A 149 -13.49 -6.42 -20.86
C ASP A 149 -14.63 -6.14 -19.88
N GLY A 150 -14.33 -6.26 -18.60
CA GLY A 150 -15.27 -6.03 -17.49
C GLY A 150 -15.09 -7.01 -16.34
N ASP A 151 -15.78 -6.73 -15.26
CA ASP A 151 -15.79 -7.57 -14.05
C ASP A 151 -16.36 -8.98 -14.39
N LEU A 152 -15.77 -10.00 -13.77
CA LEU A 152 -16.26 -11.37 -13.92
C LEU A 152 -17.72 -11.51 -13.43
N ARG A 153 -18.57 -12.13 -14.23
CA ARG A 153 -19.92 -12.49 -13.77
C ARG A 153 -19.82 -13.50 -12.62
N PRO A 154 -20.77 -13.46 -11.66
CA PRO A 154 -20.74 -14.37 -10.50
C PRO A 154 -20.64 -15.86 -10.87
N GLU A 155 -21.32 -16.28 -11.92
CA GLU A 155 -21.27 -17.65 -12.42
C GLU A 155 -19.88 -18.06 -12.94
N GLN A 156 -19.21 -17.13 -13.62
CA GLN A 156 -17.86 -17.33 -14.15
C GLN A 156 -16.84 -17.39 -13.00
N ALA A 157 -16.98 -16.52 -12.00
CA ALA A 157 -16.14 -16.54 -10.80
C ALA A 157 -16.27 -17.87 -10.05
N ARG A 158 -17.49 -18.39 -9.89
CA ARG A 158 -17.77 -19.72 -9.32
C ARG A 158 -17.13 -20.86 -10.10
N ALA A 159 -17.24 -20.82 -11.43
CA ALA A 159 -16.64 -21.85 -12.29
C ALA A 159 -15.11 -21.86 -12.18
N ILE A 160 -14.48 -20.68 -12.12
CA ILE A 160 -13.02 -20.53 -11.92
C ILE A 160 -12.63 -21.01 -10.52
N ALA A 161 -13.37 -20.59 -9.49
CA ALA A 161 -13.15 -20.95 -8.11
C ALA A 161 -13.15 -22.47 -7.89
N ARG A 162 -14.18 -23.16 -8.40
CA ARG A 162 -14.28 -24.63 -8.36
C ARG A 162 -13.11 -25.30 -9.08
N ARG A 163 -12.73 -24.80 -10.26
CA ARG A 163 -11.65 -25.37 -11.06
C ARG A 163 -10.28 -25.23 -10.39
N LEU A 164 -10.04 -24.09 -9.76
CA LEU A 164 -8.75 -23.79 -9.11
C LEU A 164 -8.74 -24.21 -7.64
N GLY A 165 -9.89 -24.60 -7.05
CA GLY A 165 -9.98 -24.95 -5.63
C GLY A 165 -9.65 -23.78 -4.72
N VAL A 166 -10.31 -22.64 -4.98
CA VAL A 166 -10.11 -21.36 -4.25
C VAL A 166 -11.47 -20.71 -3.96
N HIS A 167 -11.52 -19.74 -3.06
CA HIS A 167 -12.75 -19.01 -2.76
C HIS A 167 -13.14 -18.03 -3.89
N GLU A 168 -14.45 -17.81 -4.08
CA GLU A 168 -14.97 -16.92 -5.14
C GLU A 168 -14.50 -15.47 -4.96
N GLU A 169 -14.46 -14.98 -3.73
CA GLU A 169 -14.01 -13.62 -3.39
C GLU A 169 -12.54 -13.37 -3.79
N GLU A 170 -11.69 -14.39 -3.62
CA GLU A 170 -10.28 -14.30 -4.01
C GLU A 170 -10.13 -14.20 -5.53
N VAL A 171 -10.99 -14.89 -6.28
CA VAL A 171 -11.01 -14.82 -7.76
C VAL A 171 -11.39 -13.41 -8.21
N VAL A 172 -12.47 -12.84 -7.66
CA VAL A 172 -12.93 -11.48 -7.99
C VAL A 172 -11.90 -10.44 -7.62
N THR A 173 -11.33 -10.53 -6.40
CA THR A 173 -10.30 -9.60 -5.92
C THR A 173 -9.05 -9.67 -6.80
N MET A 174 -8.60 -10.86 -7.18
CA MET A 174 -7.43 -11.02 -8.04
C MET A 174 -7.72 -10.52 -9.46
N ASP A 175 -8.92 -10.69 -9.96
CA ASP A 175 -9.32 -10.20 -11.27
C ASP A 175 -9.27 -8.68 -11.34
N ARG A 176 -9.85 -7.98 -10.37
CA ARG A 176 -9.82 -6.51 -10.26
C ARG A 176 -8.39 -5.99 -10.14
N ARG A 177 -7.56 -6.63 -9.31
CA ARG A 177 -6.13 -6.25 -9.17
C ARG A 177 -5.32 -6.43 -10.44
N ARG A 178 -5.71 -7.36 -11.32
CA ARG A 178 -5.03 -7.62 -12.59
C ARG A 178 -5.62 -6.87 -13.78
N ALA A 179 -6.77 -6.26 -13.63
CA ALA A 179 -7.46 -5.53 -14.70
C ALA A 179 -6.66 -4.31 -15.17
N SER A 180 -6.02 -3.62 -14.24
CA SER A 180 -5.16 -2.48 -14.54
C SER A 180 -3.77 -2.67 -13.96
N ARG A 181 -2.78 -2.05 -14.57
CA ARG A 181 -1.44 -1.85 -14.02
C ARG A 181 -1.41 -0.58 -13.19
N ASP A 182 -0.33 -0.42 -12.44
CA ASP A 182 -0.06 0.83 -11.74
C ASP A 182 -0.04 1.98 -12.77
N ALA A 183 -0.87 2.99 -12.55
CA ALA A 183 -0.91 4.19 -13.38
C ALA A 183 0.20 5.15 -12.95
N SER A 184 0.79 5.85 -13.91
CA SER A 184 1.76 6.91 -13.58
C SER A 184 1.01 8.16 -13.16
N LEU A 185 1.35 8.73 -12.00
CA LEU A 185 0.82 10.01 -11.53
C LEU A 185 1.33 11.20 -12.34
N ASN A 186 2.43 11.02 -13.09
CA ASN A 186 2.95 12.04 -13.99
C ASN A 186 2.26 12.05 -15.37
N THR A 187 1.16 11.32 -15.51
CA THR A 187 0.37 11.37 -16.73
C THR A 187 -0.45 12.68 -16.74
N PRO A 188 -0.40 13.48 -17.83
CA PRO A 188 -1.23 14.68 -17.92
C PRO A 188 -2.71 14.33 -17.85
N LEU A 189 -3.51 15.20 -17.20
CA LEU A 189 -4.96 15.04 -17.06
C LEU A 189 -5.70 15.08 -18.39
N ALA A 190 -5.20 15.87 -19.36
CA ALA A 190 -5.69 15.95 -20.73
C ALA A 190 -4.51 16.05 -21.69
N ALA A 191 -4.73 15.74 -22.97
CA ALA A 191 -3.67 15.69 -23.98
C ALA A 191 -2.85 16.97 -24.10
N ASP A 192 -3.45 18.13 -23.81
CA ASP A 192 -2.82 19.45 -23.89
C ASP A 192 -2.71 20.14 -22.50
N ALA A 193 -2.90 19.42 -21.41
CA ALA A 193 -2.82 19.97 -20.06
C ALA A 193 -1.37 19.88 -19.53
N GLU A 194 -0.89 20.99 -18.94
CA GLU A 194 0.36 21.00 -18.19
C GLU A 194 0.21 20.33 -16.81
N GLN A 195 -1.03 20.17 -16.31
CA GLN A 195 -1.33 19.56 -15.02
C GLN A 195 -1.26 18.04 -15.09
N GLU A 196 -0.56 17.46 -14.14
CA GLU A 196 -0.45 16.02 -13.94
C GLU A 196 -1.47 15.51 -12.91
N TRP A 197 -1.73 14.21 -12.91
CA TRP A 197 -2.56 13.56 -11.86
C TRP A 197 -2.02 13.80 -10.46
N LEU A 198 -0.70 13.96 -10.31
CA LEU A 198 -0.04 14.24 -9.04
C LEU A 198 -0.53 15.57 -8.43
N ASP A 199 -0.76 16.60 -9.26
CA ASP A 199 -1.14 17.94 -8.81
C ASP A 199 -2.56 18.01 -8.24
N VAL A 200 -3.40 17.02 -8.56
CA VAL A 200 -4.82 16.97 -8.16
C VAL A 200 -5.04 16.06 -6.94
N LEU A 201 -4.03 15.28 -6.58
CA LEU A 201 -4.14 14.42 -5.41
C LEU A 201 -4.11 15.26 -4.12
N GLU A 202 -5.19 15.17 -3.36
CA GLU A 202 -5.27 15.77 -2.03
C GLU A 202 -4.50 14.89 -1.03
N ASP A 203 -3.77 15.53 -0.14
CA ASP A 203 -3.19 14.86 1.03
C ASP A 203 -4.28 14.64 2.08
N GLU A 204 -4.74 13.40 2.21
CA GLU A 204 -5.74 13.02 3.24
C GLU A 204 -5.26 13.29 4.68
N GLY A 205 -3.96 13.43 4.87
CA GLY A 205 -3.33 13.77 6.16
C GLY A 205 -3.19 15.28 6.39
N ALA A 206 -3.45 16.11 5.39
CA ALA A 206 -3.34 17.56 5.51
C ALA A 206 -4.42 18.08 6.46
N ILE A 207 -3.96 18.72 7.53
CA ILE A 207 -4.85 19.36 8.50
C ILE A 207 -5.40 20.63 7.84
N ASP A 208 -6.71 20.72 7.66
CA ASP A 208 -7.37 21.95 7.24
C ASP A 208 -7.02 23.09 8.22
N PRO A 209 -6.33 24.15 7.75
CA PRO A 209 -5.95 25.26 8.62
C PRO A 209 -7.12 25.91 9.33
N GLU A 210 -8.29 26.02 8.65
CA GLU A 210 -9.51 26.59 9.25
C GLU A 210 -10.02 25.72 10.39
N ALA A 211 -10.13 24.41 10.16
CA ALA A 211 -10.53 23.46 11.19
C ALA A 211 -9.54 23.43 12.37
N ALA A 212 -8.23 23.48 12.09
CA ALA A 212 -7.19 23.48 13.12
C ALA A 212 -7.29 24.72 14.03
N VAL A 213 -7.50 25.92 13.45
CA VAL A 213 -7.68 27.16 14.21
C VAL A 213 -8.98 27.11 15.00
N ALA A 214 -10.08 26.68 14.40
CA ALA A 214 -11.37 26.55 15.07
C ALA A 214 -11.29 25.60 16.28
N ASP A 215 -10.65 24.44 16.11
CA ASP A 215 -10.44 23.46 17.19
C ASP A 215 -9.51 24.01 18.28
N ALA A 216 -8.51 24.79 17.91
CA ALA A 216 -7.61 25.42 18.88
C ALA A 216 -8.32 26.48 19.70
N GLU A 217 -9.13 27.34 19.07
CA GLU A 217 -9.94 28.33 19.77
C GLU A 217 -10.98 27.67 20.68
N GLU A 218 -11.67 26.65 20.20
CA GLU A 218 -12.66 25.92 21.01
C GLU A 218 -12.01 25.24 22.21
N ARG A 219 -10.85 24.63 22.01
CA ARG A 219 -10.05 24.02 23.09
C ARG A 219 -9.62 25.05 24.13
N ALA A 220 -9.07 26.19 23.68
CA ALA A 220 -8.68 27.28 24.55
C ALA A 220 -9.85 27.81 25.37
N LEU A 221 -11.00 27.99 24.72
CA LEU A 221 -12.24 28.41 25.35
C LEU A 221 -12.75 27.45 26.44
N ARG A 222 -12.71 26.15 26.14
CA ARG A 222 -13.10 25.09 27.10
C ARG A 222 -12.14 25.03 28.28
N MET A 223 -10.82 25.17 28.02
CA MET A 223 -9.80 25.19 29.08
C MET A 223 -9.99 26.42 30.01
N ASP A 224 -10.29 27.58 29.43
CA ASP A 224 -10.55 28.80 30.21
C ASP A 224 -11.78 28.68 31.08
N LEU A 225 -12.89 28.15 30.53
CA LEU A 225 -14.10 27.85 31.29
C LEU A 225 -13.86 26.83 32.41
N LEU A 226 -13.07 25.78 32.12
CA LEU A 226 -12.70 24.79 33.14
C LEU A 226 -11.86 25.41 34.24
N ALA A 227 -10.86 26.24 33.90
CA ALA A 227 -10.04 26.94 34.88
C ALA A 227 -10.86 27.85 35.79
N GLN A 228 -11.85 28.58 35.24
CA GLN A 228 -12.78 29.40 36.01
C GLN A 228 -13.72 28.53 36.88
N ALA A 229 -14.24 27.41 36.35
CA ALA A 229 -15.08 26.49 37.13
C ALA A 229 -14.29 25.88 38.30
N MET A 230 -13.02 25.56 38.12
CA MET A 230 -12.16 25.04 39.19
C MET A 230 -11.93 26.02 40.33
N GLN A 231 -12.04 27.33 40.08
CA GLN A 231 -11.97 28.34 41.14
C GLN A 231 -13.22 28.36 42.03
N THR A 232 -14.36 27.88 41.57
CA THR A 232 -15.62 27.80 42.36
C THR A 232 -15.65 26.60 43.29
N LEU A 233 -14.70 25.66 43.14
CA LEU A 233 -14.60 24.49 44.02
C LEU A 233 -13.83 24.79 45.29
N ASN A 234 -14.22 24.19 46.42
CA ASN A 234 -13.44 24.19 47.64
C ASN A 234 -12.09 23.44 47.41
N GLU A 235 -11.07 23.76 48.20
CA GLU A 235 -9.73 23.17 48.04
C GLU A 235 -9.75 21.63 48.05
N ARG A 236 -10.57 21.04 48.90
CA ARG A 236 -10.75 19.59 49.01
C ARG A 236 -11.45 19.02 47.77
N GLU A 237 -12.49 19.64 47.29
CA GLU A 237 -13.18 19.26 46.02
C GLU A 237 -12.26 19.37 44.84
N ARG A 238 -11.47 20.43 44.76
CA ARG A 238 -10.49 20.69 43.68
C ARG A 238 -9.43 19.61 43.62
N ARG A 239 -8.80 19.25 44.77
CA ARG A 239 -7.77 18.20 44.82
C ARG A 239 -8.31 16.85 44.39
N ILE A 240 -9.49 16.46 44.90
CA ILE A 240 -10.14 15.19 44.53
C ILE A 240 -10.48 15.18 43.04
N PHE A 241 -11.06 16.26 42.53
CA PHE A 241 -11.45 16.36 41.11
C PHE A 241 -10.23 16.32 40.19
N THR A 242 -9.16 17.06 40.52
CA THR A 242 -7.92 17.06 39.75
C THR A 242 -7.29 15.66 39.69
N ALA A 243 -7.15 15.01 40.85
CA ALA A 243 -6.52 13.68 40.91
C ALA A 243 -7.33 12.59 40.20
N ARG A 244 -8.65 12.75 40.12
CA ARG A 244 -9.56 11.74 39.55
C ARG A 244 -9.88 11.96 38.06
N ARG A 245 -9.90 13.24 37.61
CA ARG A 245 -10.47 13.60 36.29
C ARG A 245 -9.45 14.30 35.36
N LEU A 246 -8.44 14.92 35.93
CA LEU A 246 -7.46 15.70 35.16
C LEU A 246 -6.06 15.10 35.15
N GLN A 247 -5.80 14.08 35.98
CA GLN A 247 -4.54 13.33 35.97
C GLN A 247 -4.67 12.03 35.22
N ASP A 248 -3.61 11.65 34.51
CA ASP A 248 -3.46 10.35 33.85
C ASP A 248 -2.16 9.69 34.37
N PRO A 249 -2.24 8.48 34.98
CA PRO A 249 -3.48 7.71 35.32
C PRO A 249 -4.27 8.35 36.47
N PRO A 250 -5.61 8.14 36.52
CA PRO A 250 -6.46 8.68 37.58
C PRO A 250 -6.17 7.99 38.93
N ALA A 251 -6.02 8.77 39.98
CA ALA A 251 -5.76 8.27 41.34
C ALA A 251 -6.89 7.33 41.84
N LEU A 252 -6.55 6.32 42.63
CA LEU A 252 -7.54 5.38 43.18
C LEU A 252 -8.36 6.05 44.30
N LEU A 253 -9.67 5.70 44.35
CA LEU A 253 -10.56 6.21 45.42
C LEU A 253 -10.06 5.83 46.81
N GLU A 254 -9.38 4.70 46.95
CA GLU A 254 -8.84 4.22 48.23
C GLU A 254 -7.61 5.02 48.68
N GLU A 255 -6.79 5.47 47.78
CA GLU A 255 -5.64 6.36 48.08
C GLU A 255 -6.13 7.71 48.57
N LEU A 256 -7.05 8.34 47.84
CA LEU A 256 -7.63 9.60 48.24
C LEU A 256 -8.45 9.49 49.57
N ALA A 257 -9.07 8.33 49.82
CA ALA A 257 -9.78 8.08 51.07
C ALA A 257 -8.80 8.07 52.27
N ARG A 258 -7.61 7.50 52.09
CA ARG A 258 -6.54 7.50 53.11
C ARG A 258 -5.97 8.92 53.32
N ASP A 259 -5.68 9.64 52.25
CA ASP A 259 -5.09 10.98 52.30
C ASP A 259 -6.00 12.00 52.98
N PHE A 260 -7.30 11.88 52.74
CA PHE A 260 -8.31 12.80 53.32
C PHE A 260 -8.97 12.29 54.60
N GLY A 261 -8.63 11.10 55.09
CA GLY A 261 -9.18 10.50 56.30
C GLY A 261 -10.72 10.27 56.27
N VAL A 262 -11.24 9.85 55.09
CA VAL A 262 -12.68 9.66 54.88
C VAL A 262 -12.95 8.31 54.21
N SER A 263 -14.20 7.86 54.25
CA SER A 263 -14.58 6.64 53.54
C SER A 263 -14.51 6.80 52.03
N ARG A 264 -14.23 5.73 51.32
CA ARG A 264 -14.21 5.64 49.84
C ARG A 264 -15.51 6.20 49.22
N GLU A 265 -16.65 5.87 49.80
CA GLU A 265 -17.95 6.36 49.33
C GLU A 265 -18.09 7.89 49.52
N ARG A 266 -17.51 8.44 50.58
CA ARG A 266 -17.49 9.87 50.77
C ARG A 266 -16.65 10.61 49.76
N VAL A 267 -15.52 10.06 49.35
CA VAL A 267 -14.69 10.61 48.25
C VAL A 267 -15.51 10.59 46.95
N ARG A 268 -16.20 9.50 46.65
CA ARG A 268 -17.06 9.38 45.46
C ARG A 268 -18.16 10.44 45.44
N GLN A 269 -18.83 10.65 46.59
CA GLN A 269 -19.86 11.69 46.72
C GLN A 269 -19.32 13.10 46.50
N ILE A 270 -18.10 13.38 46.99
CA ILE A 270 -17.43 14.66 46.75
C ILE A 270 -17.05 14.82 45.27
N GLU A 271 -16.52 13.78 44.63
CA GLU A 271 -16.21 13.78 43.22
C GLU A 271 -17.44 14.11 42.36
N VAL A 272 -18.57 13.42 42.61
CA VAL A 272 -19.83 13.65 41.87
C VAL A 272 -20.33 15.09 42.06
N ARG A 273 -20.37 15.59 43.31
CA ARG A 273 -20.80 16.98 43.58
C ARG A 273 -19.89 18.00 42.93
N ALA A 274 -18.55 17.77 42.96
CA ALA A 274 -17.58 18.63 42.26
C ALA A 274 -17.82 18.64 40.77
N PHE A 275 -18.05 17.47 40.18
CA PHE A 275 -18.36 17.32 38.76
C PHE A 275 -19.64 18.07 38.36
N GLU A 276 -20.73 17.92 39.15
CA GLU A 276 -22.00 18.62 38.92
C GLU A 276 -21.82 20.15 38.95
N LYS A 277 -21.05 20.67 39.91
CA LYS A 277 -20.72 22.11 39.97
C LYS A 277 -19.97 22.61 38.78
N VAL A 278 -18.92 21.87 38.36
CA VAL A 278 -18.11 22.20 37.17
C VAL A 278 -18.98 22.15 35.92
N GLN A 279 -19.79 21.10 35.76
CA GLN A 279 -20.68 20.93 34.62
C GLN A 279 -21.70 22.07 34.51
N ALA A 280 -22.34 22.43 35.63
CA ALA A 280 -23.30 23.52 35.65
C ALA A 280 -22.64 24.85 35.24
N PHE A 281 -21.45 25.15 35.80
CA PHE A 281 -20.72 26.38 35.48
C PHE A 281 -20.31 26.44 33.99
N VAL A 282 -19.76 25.35 33.47
CA VAL A 282 -19.31 25.27 32.04
C VAL A 282 -20.51 25.43 31.11
N THR A 283 -21.63 24.72 31.38
CA THR A 283 -22.82 24.79 30.54
C THR A 283 -23.44 26.20 30.55
N GLU A 284 -23.43 26.90 31.70
CA GLU A 284 -23.93 28.26 31.77
C GLU A 284 -22.97 29.26 31.10
N GLY A 285 -21.68 29.06 31.25
CA GLY A 285 -20.63 29.81 30.55
C GLY A 285 -20.71 29.71 29.03
N GLU A 286 -20.92 28.52 28.51
CA GLU A 286 -21.11 28.29 27.05
C GLU A 286 -22.38 29.00 26.56
N LYS A 287 -23.51 28.90 27.29
CA LYS A 287 -24.73 29.62 26.91
C LYS A 287 -24.55 31.14 26.91
N ARG A 288 -23.81 31.67 27.87
CA ARG A 288 -23.49 33.10 27.94
C ARG A 288 -22.64 33.56 26.76
N LYS A 289 -21.56 32.84 26.45
CA LYS A 289 -20.66 33.14 25.30
C LYS A 289 -21.41 33.03 23.97
N LEU A 290 -22.28 32.05 23.81
CA LEU A 290 -23.09 31.91 22.60
C LEU A 290 -24.08 33.07 22.43
N ARG A 291 -24.70 33.58 23.53
CA ARG A 291 -25.57 34.77 23.50
C ARG A 291 -24.78 36.04 23.14
N GLU A 292 -23.55 36.19 23.67
CA GLU A 292 -22.65 37.31 23.32
C GLU A 292 -22.22 37.27 21.86
N LYS A 293 -21.84 36.08 21.37
CA LYS A 293 -21.47 35.91 19.92
C LYS A 293 -22.65 36.24 19.01
N ARG A 294 -23.86 35.82 19.34
CA ARG A 294 -25.08 36.18 18.59
C ARG A 294 -25.38 37.69 18.64
N ARG A 295 -25.16 38.34 19.78
CA ARG A 295 -25.34 39.79 19.91
C ARG A 295 -24.33 40.58 19.08
N ARG A 296 -23.02 40.18 19.09
CA ARG A 296 -21.98 40.79 18.29
C ARG A 296 -22.29 40.66 16.79
N ARG A 297 -22.66 39.45 16.34
CA ARG A 297 -23.00 39.21 14.94
C ARG A 297 -24.23 39.98 14.49
N ALA A 298 -25.23 40.13 15.36
CA ALA A 298 -26.39 40.97 15.05
C ALA A 298 -26.03 42.45 14.97
N ALA A 299 -25.12 42.95 15.82
CA ALA A 299 -24.62 44.32 15.77
C ALA A 299 -23.77 44.57 14.52
N GLU A 300 -22.93 43.64 14.09
CA GLU A 300 -22.17 43.75 12.85
C GLU A 300 -23.05 43.78 11.60
N VAL A 301 -24.11 42.96 11.58
CA VAL A 301 -25.06 42.93 10.47
C VAL A 301 -25.86 44.28 10.42
N LEU A 302 -26.17 44.88 11.54
CA LEU A 302 -26.84 46.19 11.63
C LEU A 302 -25.92 47.34 11.29
N ALA A 303 -24.60 47.21 11.54
CA ALA A 303 -23.58 48.22 11.22
C ALA A 303 -23.07 48.14 9.79
N ALA A 304 -23.34 47.01 9.07
CA ALA A 304 -22.95 46.88 7.68
C ALA A 304 -23.65 47.92 6.78
N PRO A 305 -22.92 48.67 5.93
CA PRO A 305 -23.54 49.64 5.06
C PRO A 305 -24.51 48.92 4.11
N ARG A 306 -25.76 49.39 4.07
CA ARG A 306 -26.76 48.85 3.14
C ARG A 306 -26.23 48.93 1.71
N PRO A 307 -26.28 47.86 0.91
CA PRO A 307 -25.91 47.91 -0.47
C PRO A 307 -26.76 48.97 -1.14
N VAL A 308 -26.13 50.00 -1.72
CA VAL A 308 -26.78 51.00 -2.55
C VAL A 308 -27.27 50.25 -3.77
N ILE A 309 -28.56 49.93 -3.79
CA ILE A 309 -29.22 49.43 -4.98
C ILE A 309 -29.26 50.61 -5.95
N GLY A 310 -28.25 50.67 -6.82
CA GLY A 310 -28.24 51.62 -7.92
C GLY A 310 -29.45 51.37 -8.81
N SER A 311 -30.37 52.34 -8.83
CA SER A 311 -31.45 52.36 -9.78
C SER A 311 -30.84 52.56 -11.17
N THR A 312 -30.54 51.50 -11.87
CA THR A 312 -30.34 51.58 -13.34
C THR A 312 -31.72 51.68 -13.95
N ALA A 313 -32.00 52.91 -14.34
CA ALA A 313 -33.12 53.31 -15.14
C ALA A 313 -33.28 52.40 -16.37
N TRP A 314 -34.41 51.75 -16.47
CA TRP A 314 -34.95 51.31 -17.72
C TRP A 314 -35.45 52.60 -18.46
N ALA A 315 -34.68 53.07 -19.41
CA ALA A 315 -35.16 54.06 -20.41
C ALA A 315 -34.60 53.66 -21.77
N ALA A 316 -35.50 53.18 -22.58
CA ALA A 316 -35.60 53.34 -24.02
C ALA A 316 -34.47 52.91 -24.98
N ALA A 317 -34.66 51.88 -25.73
CA ALA A 317 -34.96 51.89 -27.18
C ALA A 317 -34.94 50.39 -27.66
#